data_855a15506bfa8970506238beb5b0dc16
#
_entry.id   855a15506bfa8970506238beb5b0dc16
#
_cell.length_a   1.000
_cell.length_b   1.000
_cell.length_c   1.000
_cell.angle_alpha   90.00
_cell.angle_beta   90.00
_cell.angle_gamma   90.00
#
_symmetry.space_group_name_H-M   'P 1'
#
loop_
_entity.id
_entity.type
_entity.pdbx_description
1 polymer ?
#
loop_
_entity_poly.entity_id
_entity_poly.type
_entity_poly.pdbx_seq_one_letter_code
_entity_poly.pdbx_strand_id
1 'polypeptide(L)'
;DEITFKQLWQSGEEDALELQEEVKKQCLENIGYFVEPQYLFTSIIDAIKRKENIIPSLERSLKRIEDSTLGQESEDDFGGLFSDIDLASPKLGKTTDDKNTLISNVLIALNGIDFGADEATQIDILGDAYEYMISQFAAGAGKKAGEFYTPQEVSQILAEIVTIGHTRLRNVYDPTCGSGSLLIRAAHTGRAYEIFGQEKNPTTYNLCRMNMLLHGIKFSNFQIENGDTLEA
;
A
#
# COMPACT_ATOMS: atom_id res chain seq x y z
N ASP A 1 -10.94 -15.18 -11.25
CA ASP A 1 -9.70 -15.33 -12.03
C ASP A 1 -9.57 -14.10 -12.92
N GLU A 2 -8.36 -13.53 -13.01
CA GLU A 2 -8.08 -12.28 -13.71
C GLU A 2 -8.43 -12.33 -15.22
N ILE A 3 -8.28 -13.49 -15.85
CA ILE A 3 -8.65 -13.71 -17.26
C ILE A 3 -10.15 -13.55 -17.43
N THR A 4 -10.93 -14.16 -16.55
CA THR A 4 -12.40 -14.05 -16.53
C THR A 4 -12.84 -12.61 -16.30
N PHE A 5 -12.17 -11.90 -15.38
CA PHE A 5 -12.42 -10.49 -15.09
C PHE A 5 -12.13 -9.58 -16.30
N LYS A 6 -11.01 -9.80 -17.01
CA LYS A 6 -10.69 -9.05 -18.23
C LYS A 6 -11.69 -9.31 -19.35
N GLN A 7 -12.13 -10.57 -19.53
CA GLN A 7 -13.12 -10.94 -20.54
C GLN A 7 -14.47 -10.32 -20.25
N LEU A 8 -14.91 -10.38 -19.00
CA LEU A 8 -16.14 -9.76 -18.54
C LEU A 8 -16.17 -8.25 -18.81
N TRP A 9 -15.05 -7.57 -18.54
CA TRP A 9 -14.94 -6.13 -18.72
C TRP A 9 -14.99 -5.70 -20.19
N GLN A 10 -14.65 -6.58 -21.12
CA GLN A 10 -14.65 -6.31 -22.56
C GLN A 10 -15.98 -6.66 -23.22
N SER A 11 -16.86 -7.41 -22.55
CA SER A 11 -18.10 -7.88 -23.11
C SER A 11 -19.10 -6.77 -23.17
N GLY A 12 -19.48 -5.96 -23.73
CA GLY A 12 -20.51 -4.88 -23.71
C GLY A 12 -21.96 -5.37 -23.61
N GLU A 13 -22.17 -6.58 -23.10
CA GLU A 13 -23.50 -7.14 -22.88
C GLU A 13 -24.13 -6.59 -21.61
N GLU A 14 -25.45 -6.47 -21.55
CA GLU A 14 -26.18 -5.85 -20.43
C GLU A 14 -25.95 -6.61 -19.12
N ASP A 15 -25.97 -7.94 -19.17
CA ASP A 15 -25.66 -8.81 -18.01
C ASP A 15 -24.21 -8.62 -17.52
N ALA A 16 -23.28 -8.27 -18.40
CA ALA A 16 -21.89 -7.99 -18.05
C ALA A 16 -21.74 -6.67 -17.34
N LEU A 17 -22.54 -5.66 -17.65
CA LEU A 17 -22.53 -4.36 -16.96
C LEU A 17 -23.00 -4.50 -15.52
N GLU A 18 -24.07 -5.26 -15.26
CA GLU A 18 -24.53 -5.54 -13.91
C GLU A 18 -23.45 -6.25 -13.08
N LEU A 19 -22.79 -7.24 -13.68
CA LEU A 19 -21.72 -7.97 -13.01
C LEU A 19 -20.46 -7.13 -12.78
N GLN A 20 -20.14 -6.19 -13.67
CA GLN A 20 -19.05 -5.22 -13.51
C GLN A 20 -19.32 -4.31 -12.31
N GLU A 21 -20.52 -3.78 -12.15
CA GLU A 21 -20.89 -2.94 -11.01
C GLU A 21 -20.87 -3.73 -9.70
N GLU A 22 -21.32 -4.98 -9.71
CA GLU A 22 -21.27 -5.85 -8.53
C GLU A 22 -19.82 -6.16 -8.13
N VAL A 23 -18.93 -6.48 -9.08
CA VAL A 23 -17.50 -6.69 -8.82
C VAL A 23 -16.87 -5.44 -8.26
N LYS A 24 -17.14 -4.27 -8.85
CA LYS A 24 -16.64 -2.99 -8.36
C LYS A 24 -17.08 -2.74 -6.91
N LYS A 25 -18.36 -2.95 -6.62
CA LYS A 25 -18.92 -2.80 -5.28
C LYS A 25 -18.23 -3.73 -4.29
N GLN A 26 -18.06 -5.00 -4.62
CA GLN A 26 -17.36 -5.97 -3.79
C GLN A 26 -15.90 -5.60 -3.53
N CYS A 27 -15.18 -5.07 -4.54
CA CYS A 27 -13.84 -4.57 -4.36
C CYS A 27 -13.79 -3.41 -3.35
N LEU A 28 -14.68 -2.42 -3.50
CA LEU A 28 -14.76 -1.28 -2.59
C LEU A 28 -15.09 -1.70 -1.15
N GLU A 29 -16.01 -2.64 -0.96
CA GLU A 29 -16.40 -3.15 0.36
C GLU A 29 -15.31 -4.01 1.04
N ASN A 30 -14.56 -4.80 0.26
CA ASN A 30 -13.61 -5.77 0.81
C ASN A 30 -12.18 -5.25 0.91
N ILE A 31 -11.68 -4.55 -0.13
CA ILE A 31 -10.29 -4.07 -0.21
C ILE A 31 -10.19 -2.54 -0.23
N GLY A 32 -11.31 -1.84 -0.31
CA GLY A 32 -11.38 -0.38 -0.21
C GLY A 32 -11.17 0.38 -1.51
N TYR A 33 -10.76 -0.25 -2.59
CA TYR A 33 -10.53 0.39 -3.89
C TYR A 33 -10.91 -0.51 -5.06
N PHE A 34 -10.99 0.09 -6.24
CA PHE A 34 -11.24 -0.61 -7.49
C PHE A 34 -10.33 -0.07 -8.61
N VAL A 35 -9.86 -0.98 -9.46
CA VAL A 35 -9.08 -0.66 -10.66
C VAL A 35 -9.58 -1.49 -11.84
N GLU A 36 -9.82 -0.83 -12.96
CA GLU A 36 -10.24 -1.51 -14.19
C GLU A 36 -9.11 -2.42 -14.73
N PRO A 37 -9.47 -3.53 -15.41
CA PRO A 37 -8.52 -4.57 -15.85
C PRO A 37 -7.32 -4.07 -16.66
N GLN A 38 -7.50 -3.01 -17.47
CA GLN A 38 -6.41 -2.46 -18.29
C GLN A 38 -5.31 -1.77 -17.45
N TYR A 39 -5.59 -1.44 -16.19
CA TYR A 39 -4.65 -0.80 -15.26
C TYR A 39 -4.08 -1.75 -14.21
N LEU A 40 -4.43 -3.04 -14.26
CA LEU A 40 -3.85 -4.06 -13.39
C LEU A 40 -2.36 -4.28 -13.70
N PHE A 41 -1.63 -4.71 -12.68
CA PHE A 41 -0.19 -4.99 -12.77
C PHE A 41 0.16 -5.89 -13.95
N THR A 42 -0.58 -6.97 -14.17
CA THR A 42 -0.36 -7.89 -15.30
C THR A 42 -0.55 -7.21 -16.66
N SER A 43 -1.50 -6.28 -16.78
CA SER A 43 -1.72 -5.52 -18.02
C SER A 43 -0.56 -4.57 -18.31
N ILE A 44 0.04 -3.99 -17.27
CA ILE A 44 1.27 -3.19 -17.38
C ILE A 44 2.45 -4.08 -17.79
N ILE A 45 2.60 -5.26 -17.20
CA ILE A 45 3.65 -6.24 -17.59
C ILE A 45 3.50 -6.63 -19.06
N ASP A 46 2.29 -6.84 -19.56
CA ASP A 46 2.06 -7.16 -20.96
C ASP A 46 2.38 -5.98 -21.90
N ALA A 47 2.14 -4.74 -21.47
CA ALA A 47 2.59 -3.54 -22.19
C ALA A 47 4.12 -3.45 -22.26
N ILE A 48 4.83 -3.80 -21.17
CA ILE A 48 6.31 -3.87 -21.16
C ILE A 48 6.80 -4.91 -22.18
N LYS A 49 6.20 -6.10 -22.24
CA LYS A 49 6.55 -7.14 -23.23
C LYS A 49 6.37 -6.65 -24.67
N ARG A 50 5.38 -5.78 -24.91
CA ARG A 50 5.14 -5.12 -26.21
C ARG A 50 6.05 -3.92 -26.45
N LYS A 51 6.95 -3.59 -25.53
CA LYS A 51 7.88 -2.45 -25.58
C LYS A 51 7.16 -1.08 -25.65
N GLU A 52 6.02 -0.98 -25.00
CA GLU A 52 5.26 0.27 -24.90
C GLU A 52 5.84 1.18 -23.79
N ASN A 53 5.57 2.49 -23.89
CA ASN A 53 5.85 3.40 -22.77
C ASN A 53 4.77 3.20 -21.69
N ILE A 54 5.19 2.65 -20.54
CA ILE A 54 4.26 2.29 -19.45
C ILE A 54 4.05 3.41 -18.43
N ILE A 55 4.84 4.48 -18.47
CA ILE A 55 4.75 5.56 -17.47
C ILE A 55 3.33 6.14 -17.41
N PRO A 56 2.68 6.54 -18.53
CA PRO A 56 1.33 7.09 -18.48
C PRO A 56 0.28 6.09 -17.97
N SER A 57 0.46 4.79 -18.24
CA SER A 57 -0.44 3.75 -17.77
C SER A 57 -0.28 3.53 -16.28
N LEU A 58 0.95 3.53 -15.77
CA LEU A 58 1.24 3.41 -14.35
C LEU A 58 0.70 4.61 -13.55
N GLU A 59 0.92 5.83 -14.03
CA GLU A 59 0.35 7.04 -13.41
C GLU A 59 -1.18 6.97 -13.33
N ARG A 60 -1.82 6.51 -14.40
CA ARG A 60 -3.27 6.31 -14.41
C ARG A 60 -3.72 5.23 -13.44
N SER A 61 -2.98 4.11 -13.34
CA SER A 61 -3.30 3.03 -12.39
C SER A 61 -3.31 3.55 -10.97
N LEU A 62 -2.26 4.26 -10.54
CA LEU A 62 -2.17 4.86 -9.21
C LEU A 62 -3.32 5.84 -8.95
N LYS A 63 -3.57 6.74 -9.92
CA LYS A 63 -4.68 7.69 -9.82
C LYS A 63 -6.04 7.00 -9.77
N ARG A 64 -6.26 5.91 -10.54
CA ARG A 64 -7.53 5.17 -10.53
C ARG A 64 -7.81 4.51 -9.20
N ILE A 65 -6.78 4.03 -8.49
CA ILE A 65 -6.93 3.54 -7.12
C ILE A 65 -7.50 4.66 -6.24
N GLU A 66 -6.87 5.83 -6.19
CA GLU A 66 -7.34 6.97 -5.39
C GLU A 66 -8.74 7.45 -5.83
N ASP A 67 -8.96 7.68 -7.13
CA ASP A 67 -10.24 8.18 -7.66
C ASP A 67 -11.41 7.22 -7.37
N SER A 68 -11.16 5.91 -7.28
CA SER A 68 -12.19 4.92 -7.02
C SER A 68 -12.76 4.99 -5.61
N THR A 69 -12.02 5.58 -4.68
CA THR A 69 -12.40 5.69 -3.26
C THR A 69 -13.17 6.97 -2.94
N LEU A 70 -13.28 7.90 -3.88
CA LEU A 70 -13.99 9.17 -3.67
C LEU A 70 -15.46 8.94 -3.27
N GLY A 71 -15.85 9.48 -2.11
CA GLY A 71 -17.17 9.29 -1.52
C GLY A 71 -17.41 7.91 -0.92
N GLN A 72 -16.38 7.08 -0.78
CA GLN A 72 -16.41 5.78 -0.13
C GLN A 72 -15.85 5.88 1.29
N GLU A 73 -16.09 4.86 2.12
CA GLU A 73 -15.57 4.77 3.48
C GLU A 73 -14.03 4.77 3.53
N SER A 74 -13.39 4.29 2.47
CA SER A 74 -11.93 4.19 2.33
C SER A 74 -11.26 5.44 1.76
N GLU A 75 -11.98 6.54 1.52
CA GLU A 75 -11.42 7.75 0.88
C GLU A 75 -10.23 8.30 1.66
N ASP A 76 -10.31 8.37 2.99
CA ASP A 76 -9.23 8.90 3.83
C ASP A 76 -7.97 8.02 3.82
N ASP A 77 -8.14 6.71 3.59
CA ASP A 77 -7.02 5.76 3.59
C ASP A 77 -6.25 5.72 2.27
N PHE A 78 -6.92 6.02 1.15
CA PHE A 78 -6.33 5.99 -0.18
C PHE A 78 -6.09 7.37 -0.78
N GLY A 79 -6.81 8.41 -0.35
CA GLY A 79 -6.68 9.77 -0.87
C GLY A 79 -5.25 10.30 -0.72
N GLY A 80 -4.60 10.67 -1.83
CA GLY A 80 -3.22 11.17 -1.85
C GLY A 80 -2.15 10.16 -1.43
N LEU A 81 -2.47 8.86 -1.36
CA LEU A 81 -1.54 7.81 -0.94
C LEU A 81 -0.28 7.76 -1.82
N PHE A 82 -0.43 8.07 -3.10
CA PHE A 82 0.64 8.05 -4.10
C PHE A 82 1.19 9.43 -4.44
N SER A 83 0.85 10.48 -3.68
CA SER A 83 1.26 11.87 -3.97
C SER A 83 2.76 12.11 -4.00
N ASP A 84 3.54 11.26 -3.32
CA ASP A 84 5.01 11.34 -3.29
C ASP A 84 5.68 10.62 -4.48
N ILE A 85 4.91 9.93 -5.33
CA ILE A 85 5.45 9.19 -6.49
C ILE A 85 5.57 10.13 -7.69
N ASP A 86 6.79 10.58 -7.99
CA ASP A 86 7.13 11.39 -9.16
C ASP A 86 7.82 10.55 -10.25
N LEU A 87 7.00 9.98 -11.16
CA LEU A 87 7.50 9.19 -12.29
C LEU A 87 8.15 10.08 -13.38
N ALA A 88 7.98 11.39 -13.32
CA ALA A 88 8.67 12.34 -14.18
C ALA A 88 10.05 12.76 -13.65
N SER A 89 10.41 12.35 -12.44
CA SER A 89 11.64 12.76 -11.76
C SER A 89 12.91 12.56 -12.62
N PRO A 90 13.80 13.56 -12.73
CA PRO A 90 15.08 13.39 -13.39
C PRO A 90 16.01 12.38 -12.69
N LYS A 91 15.72 12.00 -11.45
CA LYS A 91 16.45 10.93 -10.73
C LYS A 91 16.23 9.55 -11.32
N LEU A 92 15.12 9.34 -12.03
CA LEU A 92 14.79 8.07 -12.69
C LEU A 92 15.47 7.92 -14.06
N GLY A 93 15.95 9.02 -14.66
CA GLY A 93 16.60 9.02 -15.96
C GLY A 93 16.54 10.40 -16.61
N LYS A 94 17.43 10.63 -17.59
CA LYS A 94 17.50 11.90 -18.30
C LYS A 94 16.44 12.04 -19.38
N THR A 95 16.08 10.94 -20.02
CA THR A 95 15.07 10.88 -21.09
C THR A 95 13.84 10.09 -20.63
N THR A 96 12.75 10.23 -21.36
CA THR A 96 11.55 9.39 -21.13
C THR A 96 11.86 7.91 -21.29
N ASP A 97 12.68 7.56 -22.27
CA ASP A 97 13.08 6.17 -22.53
C ASP A 97 13.93 5.59 -21.38
N ASP A 98 14.86 6.38 -20.83
CA ASP A 98 15.65 5.97 -19.66
C ASP A 98 14.74 5.67 -18.47
N LYS A 99 13.80 6.56 -18.17
CA LYS A 99 12.84 6.40 -17.08
C LYS A 99 11.94 5.18 -17.30
N ASN A 100 11.39 5.04 -18.50
CA ASN A 100 10.57 3.89 -18.87
C ASN A 100 11.34 2.58 -18.73
N THR A 101 12.58 2.54 -19.16
CA THR A 101 13.45 1.37 -19.04
C THR A 101 13.71 1.02 -17.58
N LEU A 102 14.05 2.01 -16.74
CA LEU A 102 14.30 1.78 -15.32
C LEU A 102 13.06 1.22 -14.62
N ILE A 103 11.91 1.88 -14.80
CA ILE A 103 10.65 1.45 -14.16
C ILE A 103 10.23 0.08 -14.66
N SER A 104 10.33 -0.17 -15.98
CA SER A 104 10.03 -1.48 -16.56
C SER A 104 10.88 -2.59 -15.96
N ASN A 105 12.18 -2.36 -15.76
CA ASN A 105 13.08 -3.33 -15.15
C ASN A 105 12.68 -3.63 -13.70
N VAL A 106 12.29 -2.62 -12.93
CA VAL A 106 11.79 -2.81 -11.56
C VAL A 106 10.52 -3.65 -11.57
N LEU A 107 9.54 -3.33 -12.42
CA LEU A 107 8.28 -4.08 -12.49
C LEU A 107 8.49 -5.53 -12.98
N ILE A 108 9.41 -5.76 -13.94
CA ILE A 108 9.77 -7.12 -14.36
C ILE A 108 10.41 -7.90 -13.21
N ALA A 109 11.29 -7.27 -12.44
CA ALA A 109 11.92 -7.91 -11.29
C ALA A 109 10.87 -8.30 -10.24
N LEU A 110 9.92 -7.40 -9.93
CA LEU A 110 8.79 -7.70 -9.04
C LEU A 110 7.91 -8.84 -9.57
N ASN A 111 7.63 -8.87 -10.87
CA ASN A 111 6.85 -9.93 -11.50
C ASN A 111 7.53 -11.32 -11.44
N GLY A 112 8.82 -11.35 -11.22
CA GLY A 112 9.60 -12.59 -11.04
C GLY A 112 9.65 -13.12 -9.61
N ILE A 113 9.11 -12.39 -8.64
CA ILE A 113 9.09 -12.80 -7.24
C ILE A 113 7.89 -13.73 -7.01
N ASP A 114 8.14 -14.87 -6.37
CA ASP A 114 7.09 -15.75 -5.88
C ASP A 114 6.63 -15.26 -4.50
N PHE A 115 5.44 -14.69 -4.44
CA PHE A 115 4.82 -14.21 -3.20
C PHE A 115 4.05 -15.32 -2.46
N GLY A 116 4.14 -16.58 -2.90
CA GLY A 116 3.42 -17.69 -2.28
C GLY A 116 2.09 -18.01 -2.97
N ALA A 117 1.53 -19.15 -2.58
CA ALA A 117 0.35 -19.71 -3.25
C ALA A 117 -0.99 -19.29 -2.63
N ASP A 118 -0.98 -18.81 -1.39
CA ASP A 118 -2.18 -18.38 -0.65
C ASP A 118 -2.08 -16.91 -0.22
N GLU A 119 -3.25 -16.29 -0.05
CA GLU A 119 -3.37 -14.86 0.26
C GLU A 119 -2.64 -14.46 1.56
N ALA A 120 -2.72 -15.28 2.60
CA ALA A 120 -2.08 -14.97 3.88
C ALA A 120 -0.55 -14.93 3.73
N THR A 121 0.04 -15.91 3.05
CA THR A 121 1.47 -15.94 2.77
C THR A 121 1.90 -14.75 1.89
N GLN A 122 1.09 -14.36 0.91
CA GLN A 122 1.38 -13.20 0.06
C GLN A 122 1.40 -11.90 0.87
N ILE A 123 0.44 -11.71 1.77
CA ILE A 123 0.36 -10.54 2.65
C ILE A 123 1.59 -10.47 3.56
N ASP A 124 1.97 -11.57 4.19
CA ASP A 124 3.14 -11.62 5.08
C ASP A 124 4.43 -11.25 4.32
N ILE A 125 4.64 -11.83 3.14
CA ILE A 125 5.82 -11.53 2.31
C ILE A 125 5.84 -10.07 1.85
N LEU A 126 4.70 -9.52 1.43
CA LEU A 126 4.60 -8.13 0.97
C LEU A 126 4.87 -7.15 2.11
N GLY A 127 4.28 -7.38 3.28
CA GLY A 127 4.48 -6.58 4.47
C GLY A 127 5.93 -6.58 4.93
N ASP A 128 6.54 -7.76 5.06
CA ASP A 128 7.95 -7.91 5.45
C ASP A 128 8.92 -7.28 4.43
N ALA A 129 8.66 -7.45 3.13
CA ALA A 129 9.45 -6.82 2.08
C ALA A 129 9.35 -5.29 2.14
N TYR A 130 8.18 -4.75 2.43
CA TYR A 130 7.98 -3.32 2.56
C TYR A 130 8.69 -2.75 3.79
N GLU A 131 8.59 -3.40 4.95
CA GLU A 131 9.35 -3.02 6.15
C GLU A 131 10.86 -3.07 5.91
N TYR A 132 11.34 -4.09 5.20
CA TYR A 132 12.74 -4.17 4.81
C TYR A 132 13.17 -2.99 3.94
N MET A 133 12.37 -2.61 2.93
CA MET A 133 12.65 -1.42 2.11
C MET A 133 12.68 -0.14 2.94
N ILE A 134 11.71 0.06 3.85
CA ILE A 134 11.71 1.20 4.78
C ILE A 134 13.01 1.24 5.57
N SER A 135 13.47 0.10 6.10
CA SER A 135 14.74 0.02 6.84
C SER A 135 15.96 0.43 6.02
N GLN A 136 16.00 0.04 4.73
CA GLN A 136 17.09 0.41 3.81
C GLN A 136 17.04 1.91 3.47
N PHE A 137 15.85 2.50 3.29
CA PHE A 137 15.70 3.94 3.10
C PHE A 137 16.15 4.70 4.35
N ALA A 138 15.79 4.23 5.52
CA ALA A 138 16.21 4.80 6.80
C ALA A 138 17.75 4.81 6.92
N ALA A 139 18.40 3.70 6.60
CA ALA A 139 19.85 3.57 6.63
C ALA A 139 20.53 4.50 5.60
N GLY A 140 19.96 4.64 4.40
CA GLY A 140 20.47 5.50 3.32
C GLY A 140 20.26 7.00 3.55
N ALA A 141 19.24 7.38 4.31
CA ALA A 141 18.89 8.78 4.61
C ALA A 141 19.80 9.44 5.66
N GLY A 142 20.70 8.69 6.30
CA GLY A 142 21.67 9.20 7.26
C GLY A 142 21.05 9.65 8.59
N LYS A 143 21.43 10.83 9.09
CA LYS A 143 21.10 11.32 10.46
C LYS A 143 19.60 11.35 10.82
N LYS A 144 18.70 11.17 9.86
CA LYS A 144 17.23 11.17 10.06
C LYS A 144 16.62 9.77 10.10
N ALA A 145 17.41 8.72 9.99
CA ALA A 145 16.92 7.35 9.93
C ALA A 145 16.05 6.96 11.14
N GLY A 146 16.36 7.44 12.33
CA GLY A 146 15.60 7.17 13.55
C GLY A 146 14.31 7.99 13.70
N GLU A 147 14.03 8.94 12.80
CA GLU A 147 12.84 9.80 12.91
C GLU A 147 11.56 9.14 12.39
N PHE A 148 11.65 8.12 11.55
CA PHE A 148 10.48 7.51 10.92
C PHE A 148 10.45 5.96 10.90
N TYR A 149 11.48 5.31 11.45
CA TYR A 149 11.55 3.85 11.49
C TYR A 149 12.13 3.36 12.81
N THR A 150 11.44 2.41 13.44
CA THR A 150 11.92 1.69 14.61
C THR A 150 12.39 0.30 14.19
N PRO A 151 13.63 -0.13 14.52
CA PRO A 151 14.11 -1.46 14.21
C PRO A 151 13.17 -2.57 14.70
N GLN A 152 13.01 -3.63 13.92
CA GLN A 152 12.04 -4.70 14.21
C GLN A 152 12.22 -5.32 15.59
N GLU A 153 13.47 -5.55 16.01
CA GLU A 153 13.78 -6.14 17.31
C GLU A 153 13.35 -5.23 18.47
N VAL A 154 13.50 -3.91 18.30
CA VAL A 154 13.06 -2.93 19.29
C VAL A 154 11.53 -2.85 19.33
N SER A 155 10.89 -2.81 18.15
CA SER A 155 9.42 -2.83 18.04
C SER A 155 8.83 -4.08 18.67
N GLN A 156 9.46 -5.24 18.52
CA GLN A 156 9.02 -6.50 19.12
C GLN A 156 9.05 -6.41 20.66
N ILE A 157 10.18 -5.96 21.22
CA ILE A 157 10.34 -5.83 22.68
C ILE A 157 9.30 -4.85 23.25
N LEU A 158 9.13 -3.69 22.60
CA LEU A 158 8.16 -2.69 23.04
C LEU A 158 6.72 -3.22 22.95
N ALA A 159 6.37 -3.90 21.85
CA ALA A 159 5.06 -4.50 21.68
C ALA A 159 4.77 -5.55 22.78
N GLU A 160 5.74 -6.40 23.11
CA GLU A 160 5.60 -7.38 24.19
C GLU A 160 5.40 -6.70 25.54
N ILE A 161 6.17 -5.64 25.83
CA ILE A 161 6.04 -4.90 27.09
C ILE A 161 4.64 -4.28 27.25
N VAL A 162 4.14 -3.58 26.22
CA VAL A 162 2.85 -2.87 26.32
C VAL A 162 1.65 -3.80 26.31
N THR A 163 1.83 -5.05 25.86
CA THR A 163 0.77 -6.05 25.82
C THR A 163 0.79 -7.05 26.99
N ILE A 164 1.76 -6.92 27.92
CA ILE A 164 1.87 -7.80 29.10
C ILE A 164 0.55 -7.82 29.87
N GLY A 165 0.07 -9.04 30.16
CA GLY A 165 -1.16 -9.26 30.93
C GLY A 165 -2.45 -9.10 30.15
N HIS A 166 -2.38 -8.75 28.87
CA HIS A 166 -3.53 -8.64 27.99
C HIS A 166 -3.59 -9.81 27.02
N THR A 167 -4.73 -10.50 26.93
CA THR A 167 -4.97 -11.57 25.95
C THR A 167 -5.51 -11.01 24.64
N ARG A 168 -6.16 -9.86 24.68
CA ARG A 168 -6.70 -9.15 23.53
C ARG A 168 -6.86 -7.67 23.88
N LEU A 169 -6.43 -6.79 22.97
CA LEU A 169 -6.64 -5.36 23.06
C LEU A 169 -7.85 -4.95 22.21
N ARG A 170 -8.57 -3.92 22.64
CA ARG A 170 -9.61 -3.31 21.82
C ARG A 170 -8.96 -2.49 20.70
N ASN A 171 -8.05 -1.63 21.09
CA ASN A 171 -7.32 -0.76 20.16
C ASN A 171 -5.89 -0.53 20.63
N VAL A 172 -5.06 -0.05 19.71
CA VAL A 172 -3.72 0.48 19.96
C VAL A 172 -3.64 1.88 19.35
N TYR A 173 -2.90 2.77 19.98
CA TYR A 173 -2.68 4.13 19.50
C TYR A 173 -1.20 4.53 19.66
N ASP A 174 -0.64 5.09 18.59
CA ASP A 174 0.69 5.69 18.60
C ASP A 174 0.59 7.15 18.13
N PRO A 175 0.86 8.14 19.00
CA PRO A 175 0.78 9.56 18.68
C PRO A 175 1.89 10.06 17.75
N THR A 176 2.88 9.23 17.43
CA THR A 176 4.04 9.54 16.59
C THR A 176 4.46 8.30 15.79
N CYS A 177 3.50 7.72 15.09
CA CYS A 177 3.59 6.36 14.58
C CYS A 177 4.69 6.13 13.53
N GLY A 178 5.26 7.19 12.95
CA GLY A 178 6.28 7.04 11.93
C GLY A 178 5.76 6.22 10.75
N SER A 179 6.50 5.20 10.34
CA SER A 179 6.08 4.25 9.29
C SER A 179 5.08 3.19 9.79
N GLY A 180 4.66 3.22 11.06
CA GLY A 180 3.68 2.30 11.62
C GLY A 180 4.21 0.93 12.07
N SER A 181 5.50 0.65 11.94
CA SER A 181 6.08 -0.67 12.25
C SER A 181 5.85 -1.10 13.71
N LEU A 182 6.04 -0.19 14.69
CA LEU A 182 5.73 -0.48 16.09
C LEU A 182 4.23 -0.71 16.30
N LEU A 183 3.41 0.12 15.67
CA LEU A 183 1.96 0.07 15.80
C LEU A 183 1.39 -1.26 15.26
N ILE A 184 1.85 -1.69 14.08
CA ILE A 184 1.51 -2.99 13.49
C ILE A 184 1.94 -4.14 14.42
N ARG A 185 3.16 -4.09 14.93
CA ARG A 185 3.70 -5.10 15.84
C ARG A 185 2.89 -5.20 17.14
N ALA A 186 2.58 -4.05 17.75
CA ALA A 186 1.76 -4.00 18.96
C ALA A 186 0.33 -4.52 18.69
N ALA A 187 -0.25 -4.19 17.55
CA ALA A 187 -1.56 -4.67 17.14
C ALA A 187 -1.58 -6.20 16.95
N HIS A 188 -0.57 -6.76 16.29
CA HIS A 188 -0.43 -8.22 16.11
C HIS A 188 -0.25 -8.93 17.46
N THR A 189 0.71 -8.47 18.29
CA THR A 189 1.03 -9.08 19.59
C THR A 189 -0.17 -9.00 20.53
N GLY A 190 -0.84 -7.86 20.59
CA GLY A 190 -2.03 -7.62 21.42
C GLY A 190 -3.34 -8.10 20.80
N ARG A 191 -3.34 -8.62 19.58
CA ARG A 191 -4.54 -8.98 18.81
C ARG A 191 -5.57 -7.84 18.82
N ALA A 192 -5.11 -6.62 18.56
CA ALA A 192 -5.95 -5.44 18.56
C ALA A 192 -6.93 -5.48 17.38
N TYR A 193 -8.13 -4.93 17.61
CA TYR A 193 -9.16 -4.83 16.58
C TYR A 193 -9.03 -3.54 15.77
N GLU A 194 -8.72 -2.43 16.43
CA GLU A 194 -8.59 -1.11 15.83
C GLU A 194 -7.18 -0.55 16.06
N ILE A 195 -6.67 0.16 15.07
CA ILE A 195 -5.33 0.74 15.06
C ILE A 195 -5.46 2.22 14.78
N PHE A 196 -4.91 3.05 15.68
CA PHE A 196 -4.91 4.49 15.53
C PHE A 196 -3.47 5.01 15.55
N GLY A 197 -3.15 5.94 14.67
CA GLY A 197 -1.85 6.57 14.62
C GLY A 197 -1.92 8.03 14.23
N GLN A 198 -0.88 8.78 14.57
CA GLN A 198 -0.70 10.15 14.12
C GLN A 198 0.74 10.36 13.68
N GLU A 199 0.93 11.01 12.52
CA GLU A 199 2.24 11.31 11.96
C GLU A 199 2.24 12.70 11.35
N LYS A 200 3.22 13.52 11.72
CA LYS A 200 3.33 14.90 11.26
C LYS A 200 3.86 15.02 9.83
N ASN A 201 4.82 14.17 9.46
CA ASN A 201 5.44 14.22 8.14
C ASN A 201 4.53 13.56 7.09
N PRO A 202 4.06 14.28 6.04
CA PRO A 202 3.15 13.72 5.06
C PRO A 202 3.68 12.49 4.32
N THR A 203 4.97 12.47 3.96
CA THR A 203 5.58 11.31 3.29
C THR A 203 5.62 10.09 4.23
N THR A 204 5.97 10.29 5.49
CA THR A 204 5.99 9.21 6.48
C THR A 204 4.57 8.72 6.81
N TYR A 205 3.59 9.63 6.83
CA TYR A 205 2.18 9.30 6.94
C TYR A 205 1.71 8.40 5.79
N ASN A 206 2.09 8.71 4.54
CA ASN A 206 1.78 7.86 3.37
C ASN A 206 2.47 6.49 3.48
N LEU A 207 3.72 6.45 3.95
CA LEU A 207 4.42 5.18 4.21
C LEU A 207 3.69 4.33 5.27
N CYS A 208 3.16 4.95 6.32
CA CYS A 208 2.39 4.26 7.36
C CYS A 208 1.12 3.64 6.80
N ARG A 209 0.29 4.41 6.06
CA ARG A 209 -0.93 3.89 5.44
C ARG A 209 -0.64 2.72 4.48
N MET A 210 0.37 2.88 3.64
CA MET A 210 0.81 1.81 2.75
C MET A 210 1.26 0.57 3.53
N ASN A 211 1.97 0.76 4.65
CA ASN A 211 2.42 -0.34 5.50
C ASN A 211 1.23 -1.12 6.10
N MET A 212 0.20 -0.40 6.58
CA MET A 212 -1.04 -1.04 7.06
C MET A 212 -1.69 -1.90 5.97
N LEU A 213 -1.87 -1.34 4.77
CA LEU A 213 -2.51 -2.03 3.65
C LEU A 213 -1.72 -3.27 3.20
N LEU A 214 -0.38 -3.18 3.10
CA LEU A 214 0.48 -4.29 2.69
C LEU A 214 0.59 -5.41 3.74
N HIS A 215 0.30 -5.11 5.02
CA HIS A 215 0.12 -6.11 6.07
C HIS A 215 -1.32 -6.65 6.15
N GLY A 216 -2.15 -6.40 5.14
CA GLY A 216 -3.51 -6.92 5.07
C GLY A 216 -4.47 -6.35 6.12
N ILE A 217 -4.10 -5.24 6.78
CA ILE A 217 -4.99 -4.57 7.72
C ILE A 217 -6.07 -3.85 6.90
N LYS A 218 -7.33 -4.21 7.14
CA LYS A 218 -8.45 -3.61 6.42
C LYS A 218 -8.51 -2.11 6.70
N PHE A 219 -8.85 -1.32 5.67
CA PHE A 219 -9.04 0.13 5.78
C PHE A 219 -9.99 0.51 6.92
N SER A 220 -11.04 -0.25 7.17
CA SER A 220 -11.98 -0.03 8.28
C SER A 220 -11.41 -0.28 9.69
N ASN A 221 -10.23 -0.86 9.80
CA ASN A 221 -9.62 -1.26 11.08
C ASN A 221 -8.43 -0.41 11.48
N PHE A 222 -8.04 0.58 10.67
CA PHE A 222 -7.03 1.56 11.05
C PHE A 222 -7.47 2.98 10.71
N GLN A 223 -6.94 3.93 11.44
CA GLN A 223 -7.09 5.37 11.19
C GLN A 223 -5.75 6.04 11.50
N ILE A 224 -5.13 6.59 10.49
CA ILE A 224 -3.87 7.33 10.63
C ILE A 224 -4.15 8.79 10.28
N GLU A 225 -3.81 9.69 11.19
CA GLU A 225 -3.99 11.13 11.01
C GLU A 225 -2.68 11.81 10.62
N ASN A 226 -2.75 12.74 9.66
CA ASN A 226 -1.60 13.58 9.34
C ASN A 226 -1.67 14.90 10.11
N GLY A 227 -0.89 15.01 11.18
CA GLY A 227 -0.92 16.20 12.02
C GLY A 227 0.13 16.19 13.12
N ASP A 228 0.33 17.36 13.72
CA ASP A 228 1.21 17.51 14.88
C ASP A 228 0.44 17.17 16.17
N THR A 229 0.83 16.12 16.84
CA THR A 229 0.19 15.65 18.08
C THR A 229 0.27 16.68 19.23
N LEU A 230 1.22 17.60 19.17
CA LEU A 230 1.38 18.64 20.20
C LEU A 230 0.50 19.87 19.92
N GLU A 231 -0.09 19.99 18.73
CA GLU A 231 -0.93 21.11 18.30
C GLU A 231 -2.41 20.71 18.15
N ALA A 232 -2.75 19.46 18.44
CA ALA A 232 -4.09 18.90 18.27
C ALA A 232 -5.04 19.23 19.46
#